data_14c12f0b017e6445db4b8d6c36306976
#
_entry.id   14c12f0b017e6445db4b8d6c36306976
#
_cell.length_a   1.000
_cell.length_b   1.000
_cell.length_c   1.000
_cell.angle_alpha   90.00
_cell.angle_beta   90.00
_cell.angle_gamma   90.00
#
_symmetry.space_group_name_H-M   'P 1'
#
loop_
_entity.id
_entity.type
_entity.pdbx_description
1 polymer ?
#
loop_
_entity_poly.entity_id
_entity_poly.type
_entity_poly.pdbx_seq_one_letter_code
_entity_poly.pdbx_strand_id
1 'polypeptide(L)'
;MKLKTLTLAMASLASLSIAGSALAQKKYDPGASDKEIVIGNINPYSGPASAYGSIGKSIGAYFDKINAEGGINGRKIKYISVDDGYNPAKTVEQARKLVEQDEVFILFQPLGTPPNSAIHKYMNDKKVPQLFVATGATKWGDPKNFTWTMGWQPNYQSEAKVFAAHILETKPNAKIAILYQNDDYGKDYLKGFEDGLGDKAKTMIVSKISYEVTDPTIDSQMVSLKATGADTFFN
;
A
#
# COMPACT_ATOMS: atom_id res chain seq x y z
N MET A 1 -33.38 68.49 30.29
CA MET A 1 -33.93 67.24 29.78
C MET A 1 -33.27 66.85 28.47
N LYS A 2 -31.90 66.78 28.38
CA LYS A 2 -31.15 66.46 27.15
C LYS A 2 -29.91 65.55 27.39
N LEU A 3 -29.75 65.00 28.58
CA LEU A 3 -28.55 64.20 28.91
C LEU A 3 -28.81 62.70 29.04
N LYS A 4 -30.06 62.22 29.00
CA LYS A 4 -30.43 60.82 29.17
C LYS A 4 -30.57 60.04 27.84
N THR A 5 -30.68 60.70 26.72
CA THR A 5 -30.88 60.10 25.41
C THR A 5 -29.56 59.76 24.70
N LEU A 6 -28.42 60.28 25.15
CA LEU A 6 -27.12 60.00 24.50
C LEU A 6 -26.42 58.77 25.03
N THR A 7 -26.78 58.32 26.25
CA THR A 7 -26.17 57.13 26.86
C THR A 7 -26.79 55.81 26.37
N LEU A 8 -28.00 55.82 25.84
CA LEU A 8 -28.64 54.62 25.32
C LEU A 8 -28.19 54.25 23.88
N ALA A 9 -27.75 55.29 23.13
CA ALA A 9 -27.29 55.05 21.75
C ALA A 9 -25.85 54.47 21.65
N MET A 10 -25.01 54.70 22.67
CA MET A 10 -23.67 54.11 22.72
C MET A 10 -23.64 52.66 23.22
N ALA A 11 -24.62 52.23 24.01
CA ALA A 11 -24.72 50.84 24.49
C ALA A 11 -25.20 49.87 23.40
N SER A 12 -25.94 50.37 22.39
CA SER A 12 -26.43 49.51 21.27
C SER A 12 -25.40 49.32 20.14
N LEU A 13 -24.37 50.16 20.02
CA LEU A 13 -23.30 49.98 19.04
C LEU A 13 -22.20 49.03 19.54
N ALA A 14 -22.02 48.85 20.86
CA ALA A 14 -21.04 47.94 21.43
C ALA A 14 -21.47 46.47 21.36
N SER A 15 -22.76 46.18 21.24
CA SER A 15 -23.29 44.80 21.15
C SER A 15 -23.32 44.23 19.73
N LEU A 16 -23.12 45.02 18.69
CA LEU A 16 -23.05 44.52 17.30
C LEU A 16 -21.64 44.07 16.87
N SER A 17 -20.60 44.39 17.65
CA SER A 17 -19.20 44.07 17.28
C SER A 17 -18.73 42.69 17.73
N ILE A 18 -19.53 41.91 18.48
CA ILE A 18 -19.14 40.59 19.00
C ILE A 18 -19.74 39.44 18.15
N ALA A 19 -20.62 39.75 17.21
CA ALA A 19 -21.29 38.74 16.39
C ALA A 19 -20.51 38.37 15.08
N GLY A 20 -19.25 38.84 14.93
CA GLY A 20 -18.54 38.82 13.64
C GLY A 20 -17.39 37.81 13.54
N SER A 21 -17.22 36.89 14.49
CA SER A 21 -16.14 35.87 14.39
C SER A 21 -16.62 34.49 14.77
N ALA A 22 -17.76 34.06 14.23
CA ALA A 22 -17.94 32.64 14.00
C ALA A 22 -16.95 32.27 12.89
N LEU A 23 -15.69 32.05 13.27
CA LEU A 23 -14.71 31.37 12.41
C LEU A 23 -15.40 30.07 11.99
N ALA A 24 -15.77 29.97 10.72
CA ALA A 24 -16.28 28.73 10.17
C ALA A 24 -15.28 27.64 10.58
N GLN A 25 -15.64 26.81 11.54
CA GLN A 25 -14.79 25.77 12.04
C GLN A 25 -14.53 24.86 10.84
N LYS A 26 -13.28 24.83 10.35
CA LYS A 26 -12.89 24.00 9.23
C LYS A 26 -13.26 22.55 9.59
N LYS A 27 -14.14 21.95 8.81
CA LYS A 27 -14.50 20.55 8.98
C LYS A 27 -13.47 19.72 8.24
N TYR A 28 -12.68 18.98 8.99
CA TYR A 28 -11.74 17.99 8.46
C TYR A 28 -12.31 16.59 8.51
N ASP A 29 -11.87 15.73 7.60
CA ASP A 29 -12.06 14.31 7.71
C ASP A 29 -11.19 13.71 8.85
N PRO A 30 -11.49 12.51 9.37
CA PRO A 30 -10.66 11.84 10.36
C PRO A 30 -9.19 11.85 9.97
N GLY A 31 -8.29 12.00 10.94
CA GLY A 31 -6.85 12.04 10.74
C GLY A 31 -6.29 13.32 10.15
N ALA A 32 -7.11 14.34 9.89
CA ALA A 32 -6.66 15.65 9.41
C ALA A 32 -7.04 16.78 10.36
N SER A 33 -6.16 17.77 10.52
CA SER A 33 -6.38 18.96 11.32
C SER A 33 -5.60 20.17 10.74
N ASP A 34 -5.72 21.34 11.36
CA ASP A 34 -4.89 22.50 11.04
C ASP A 34 -3.40 22.29 11.37
N LYS A 35 -3.07 21.32 12.26
CA LYS A 35 -1.72 21.14 12.80
C LYS A 35 -1.08 19.80 12.41
N GLU A 36 -1.86 18.80 12.07
CA GLU A 36 -1.39 17.43 11.91
C GLU A 36 -2.18 16.65 10.84
N ILE A 37 -1.49 15.74 10.17
CA ILE A 37 -2.06 14.69 9.33
C ILE A 37 -1.58 13.36 9.87
N VAL A 38 -2.51 12.45 10.18
CA VAL A 38 -2.22 11.11 10.69
C VAL A 38 -2.16 10.13 9.53
N ILE A 39 -1.00 9.50 9.35
CA ILE A 39 -0.74 8.53 8.27
C ILE A 39 -0.49 7.16 8.87
N GLY A 40 -1.28 6.17 8.46
CA GLY A 40 -1.08 4.78 8.82
C GLY A 40 -0.20 4.04 7.82
N ASN A 41 0.51 3.03 8.30
CA ASN A 41 1.29 2.10 7.49
C ASN A 41 1.26 0.71 8.13
N ILE A 42 1.28 -0.33 7.31
CA ILE A 42 1.39 -1.72 7.75
C ILE A 42 2.55 -2.36 7.00
N ASN A 43 3.53 -2.86 7.74
CA ASN A 43 4.72 -3.52 7.21
C ASN A 43 5.07 -4.75 8.04
N PRO A 44 5.67 -5.79 7.43
CA PRO A 44 6.18 -6.93 8.18
C PRO A 44 7.51 -6.55 8.86
N TYR A 45 7.46 -6.21 10.14
CA TYR A 45 8.68 -6.03 10.97
C TYR A 45 9.15 -7.33 11.59
N SER A 46 8.28 -8.34 11.61
CA SER A 46 8.55 -9.71 12.06
C SER A 46 8.19 -10.73 10.98
N GLY A 47 8.50 -12.01 11.22
CA GLY A 47 8.16 -13.12 10.33
C GLY A 47 9.06 -13.24 9.09
N PRO A 48 8.68 -14.09 8.11
CA PRO A 48 9.53 -14.47 6.98
C PRO A 48 9.86 -13.31 6.05
N ALA A 49 8.99 -12.29 5.96
CA ALA A 49 9.18 -11.11 5.13
C ALA A 49 9.76 -9.91 5.88
N SER A 50 10.34 -10.11 7.07
CA SER A 50 10.80 -9.03 7.96
C SER A 50 11.88 -8.12 7.37
N ALA A 51 12.62 -8.58 6.36
CA ALA A 51 13.59 -7.74 5.63
C ALA A 51 12.92 -6.49 5.00
N TYR A 52 11.66 -6.60 4.59
CA TYR A 52 10.89 -5.48 4.05
C TYR A 52 10.47 -4.43 5.09
N GLY A 53 10.58 -4.72 6.38
CA GLY A 53 10.35 -3.76 7.46
C GLY A 53 11.23 -2.51 7.37
N SER A 54 12.35 -2.59 6.64
CA SER A 54 13.20 -1.44 6.31
C SER A 54 12.44 -0.33 5.57
N ILE A 55 11.44 -0.67 4.76
CA ILE A 55 10.62 0.28 4.00
C ILE A 55 9.85 1.20 4.97
N GLY A 56 9.09 0.62 5.91
CA GLY A 56 8.33 1.40 6.88
C GLY A 56 9.22 2.26 7.78
N LYS A 57 10.41 1.75 8.16
CA LYS A 57 11.42 2.53 8.93
C LYS A 57 11.95 3.71 8.12
N SER A 58 12.25 3.52 6.84
CA SER A 58 12.74 4.59 5.95
C SER A 58 11.68 5.67 5.73
N ILE A 59 10.41 5.29 5.56
CA ILE A 59 9.29 6.23 5.47
C ILE A 59 9.20 7.07 6.75
N GLY A 60 9.28 6.42 7.93
CA GLY A 60 9.26 7.13 9.21
C GLY A 60 10.39 8.15 9.33
N ALA A 61 11.61 7.75 9.04
CA ALA A 61 12.78 8.64 9.07
C ALA A 61 12.64 9.83 8.10
N TYR A 62 12.05 9.59 6.92
CA TYR A 62 11.78 10.67 5.97
C TYR A 62 10.72 11.65 6.49
N PHE A 63 9.64 11.16 7.08
CA PHE A 63 8.62 12.03 7.68
C PHE A 63 9.14 12.78 8.91
N ASP A 64 10.03 12.18 9.70
CA ASP A 64 10.71 12.88 10.79
C ASP A 64 11.55 14.06 10.27
N LYS A 65 12.28 13.85 9.17
CA LYS A 65 13.01 14.94 8.49
C LYS A 65 12.06 16.05 8.03
N ILE A 66 10.98 15.71 7.33
CA ILE A 66 9.97 16.69 6.88
C ILE A 66 9.39 17.46 8.08
N ASN A 67 9.12 16.76 9.17
CA ASN A 67 8.63 17.38 10.40
C ASN A 67 9.64 18.32 11.04
N ALA A 68 10.94 17.99 11.04
CA ALA A 68 11.99 18.86 11.53
C ALA A 68 12.11 20.15 10.70
N GLU A 69 11.86 20.07 9.39
CA GLU A 69 11.86 21.19 8.45
C GLU A 69 10.57 22.06 8.52
N GLY A 70 9.65 21.76 9.45
CA GLY A 70 8.44 22.56 9.67
C GLY A 70 7.14 21.84 9.24
N GLY A 71 7.22 20.67 8.65
CA GLY A 71 6.08 19.90 8.13
C GLY A 71 5.63 20.39 6.76
N ILE A 72 4.41 20.05 6.38
CA ILE A 72 3.82 20.42 5.09
C ILE A 72 2.71 21.44 5.29
N ASN A 73 2.89 22.63 4.76
CA ASN A 73 1.95 23.76 4.94
C ASN A 73 1.62 24.02 6.43
N GLY A 74 2.63 23.91 7.30
CA GLY A 74 2.50 24.12 8.74
C GLY A 74 1.91 22.94 9.52
N ARG A 75 1.63 21.82 8.86
CA ARG A 75 1.13 20.59 9.49
C ARG A 75 2.24 19.59 9.68
N LYS A 76 2.28 18.94 10.84
CA LYS A 76 3.16 17.80 11.10
C LYS A 76 2.52 16.53 10.57
N ILE A 77 3.35 15.58 10.17
CA ILE A 77 2.93 14.22 9.82
C ILE A 77 3.08 13.36 11.07
N LYS A 78 1.97 12.81 11.56
CA LYS A 78 1.99 11.76 12.57
C LYS A 78 1.95 10.41 11.85
N TYR A 79 3.08 9.72 11.84
CA TYR A 79 3.20 8.42 11.18
C TYR A 79 3.04 7.29 12.18
N ILE A 80 2.10 6.38 11.90
CA ILE A 80 1.82 5.19 12.71
C ILE A 80 2.07 3.98 11.84
N SER A 81 3.19 3.29 12.07
CA SER A 81 3.55 2.08 11.35
C SER A 81 3.45 0.86 12.28
N VAL A 82 2.76 -0.18 11.83
CA VAL A 82 2.45 -1.37 12.64
C VAL A 82 2.92 -2.65 11.95
N ASP A 83 3.22 -3.67 12.77
CA ASP A 83 3.67 -4.98 12.31
C ASP A 83 2.49 -5.91 12.05
N ASP A 84 2.46 -6.52 10.88
CA ASP A 84 1.52 -7.61 10.57
C ASP A 84 2.21 -8.99 10.41
N GLY A 85 3.54 -9.04 10.45
CA GLY A 85 4.32 -10.25 10.22
C GLY A 85 4.07 -10.91 8.86
N TYR A 86 3.59 -10.15 7.87
CA TYR A 86 3.13 -10.63 6.56
C TYR A 86 1.94 -11.59 6.66
N ASN A 87 1.12 -11.46 7.69
CA ASN A 87 -0.04 -12.33 7.93
C ASN A 87 -1.34 -11.57 7.61
N PRO A 88 -2.12 -12.00 6.59
CA PRO A 88 -3.35 -11.30 6.18
C PRO A 88 -4.39 -11.11 7.27
N ALA A 89 -4.52 -12.05 8.22
CA ALA A 89 -5.45 -11.92 9.34
C ALA A 89 -5.01 -10.81 10.29
N LYS A 90 -3.72 -10.74 10.61
CA LYS A 90 -3.13 -9.62 11.37
C LYS A 90 -3.25 -8.30 10.62
N THR A 91 -3.06 -8.30 9.30
CA THR A 91 -3.24 -7.09 8.49
C THR A 91 -4.65 -6.53 8.63
N VAL A 92 -5.68 -7.39 8.63
CA VAL A 92 -7.08 -6.96 8.85
C VAL A 92 -7.26 -6.34 10.25
N GLU A 93 -6.68 -6.96 11.28
CA GLU A 93 -6.73 -6.42 12.65
C GLU A 93 -6.07 -5.05 12.73
N GLN A 94 -4.86 -4.91 12.21
CA GLN A 94 -4.11 -3.66 12.22
C GLN A 94 -4.78 -2.55 11.40
N ALA A 95 -5.33 -2.90 10.23
CA ALA A 95 -6.08 -1.94 9.41
C ALA A 95 -7.31 -1.40 10.14
N ARG A 96 -8.06 -2.28 10.82
CA ARG A 96 -9.21 -1.85 11.64
C ARG A 96 -8.80 -0.94 12.77
N LYS A 97 -7.72 -1.28 13.48
CA LYS A 97 -7.17 -0.43 14.55
C LYS A 97 -6.78 0.95 14.02
N LEU A 98 -6.02 1.00 12.93
CA LEU A 98 -5.58 2.26 12.32
C LEU A 98 -6.77 3.13 11.87
N VAL A 99 -7.81 2.52 11.27
CA VAL A 99 -8.98 3.25 10.75
C VAL A 99 -9.96 3.63 11.86
N GLU A 100 -10.28 2.71 12.78
CA GLU A 100 -11.41 2.87 13.72
C GLU A 100 -10.97 3.42 15.09
N GLN A 101 -9.69 3.30 15.46
CA GLN A 101 -9.18 3.76 16.75
C GLN A 101 -8.16 4.90 16.60
N ASP A 102 -7.20 4.73 15.69
CA ASP A 102 -6.15 5.74 15.45
C ASP A 102 -6.62 6.81 14.46
N GLU A 103 -7.77 6.60 13.80
CA GLU A 103 -8.43 7.53 12.87
C GLU A 103 -7.48 8.07 11.79
N VAL A 104 -6.69 7.19 11.15
CA VAL A 104 -5.75 7.61 10.12
C VAL A 104 -6.46 8.23 8.92
N PHE A 105 -5.89 9.31 8.36
CA PHE A 105 -6.39 9.96 7.17
C PHE A 105 -6.21 9.10 5.92
N ILE A 106 -5.06 8.42 5.82
CA ILE A 106 -4.71 7.50 4.75
C ILE A 106 -3.93 6.31 5.29
N LEU A 107 -3.97 5.19 4.57
CA LEU A 107 -3.02 4.10 4.68
C LEU A 107 -2.00 4.24 3.56
N PHE A 108 -0.73 4.48 3.91
CA PHE A 108 0.35 4.81 2.99
C PHE A 108 1.34 3.67 2.86
N GLN A 109 1.56 3.18 1.65
CA GLN A 109 2.50 2.08 1.33
C GLN A 109 2.37 0.84 2.22
N PRO A 110 1.17 0.30 2.47
CA PRO A 110 1.07 -1.01 3.10
C PRO A 110 1.70 -2.07 2.19
N LEU A 111 2.45 -3.02 2.79
CA LEU A 111 3.28 -3.95 2.04
C LEU A 111 2.62 -5.32 1.84
N GLY A 112 2.81 -5.88 0.65
CA GLY A 112 2.54 -7.28 0.33
C GLY A 112 1.20 -7.54 -0.35
N THR A 113 1.19 -8.47 -1.30
CA THR A 113 -0.02 -8.78 -2.08
C THR A 113 -1.12 -9.44 -1.24
N PRO A 114 -0.88 -10.53 -0.49
CA PRO A 114 -1.90 -11.12 0.37
C PRO A 114 -2.38 -10.17 1.49
N PRO A 115 -1.50 -9.45 2.20
CA PRO A 115 -1.89 -8.45 3.18
C PRO A 115 -2.83 -7.38 2.62
N ASN A 116 -2.44 -6.73 1.53
CA ASN A 116 -3.26 -5.70 0.90
C ASN A 116 -4.57 -6.23 0.33
N SER A 117 -4.58 -7.45 -0.22
CA SER A 117 -5.80 -8.10 -0.73
C SER A 117 -6.83 -8.30 0.38
N ALA A 118 -6.37 -8.68 1.59
CA ALA A 118 -7.24 -8.92 2.73
C ALA A 118 -7.99 -7.66 3.22
N ILE A 119 -7.40 -6.48 3.04
CA ILE A 119 -8.00 -5.20 3.48
C ILE A 119 -8.58 -4.37 2.34
N HIS A 120 -8.40 -4.78 1.09
CA HIS A 120 -8.74 -3.99 -0.10
C HIS A 120 -10.19 -3.52 -0.11
N LYS A 121 -11.12 -4.48 0.08
CA LYS A 121 -12.55 -4.16 0.12
C LYS A 121 -12.89 -3.29 1.34
N TYR A 122 -12.36 -3.63 2.52
CA TYR A 122 -12.61 -2.90 3.76
C TYR A 122 -12.22 -1.42 3.64
N MET A 123 -11.01 -1.13 3.13
CA MET A 123 -10.53 0.24 2.95
C MET A 123 -11.42 1.04 1.99
N ASN A 124 -11.87 0.41 0.89
CA ASN A 124 -12.79 1.03 -0.05
C ASN A 124 -14.18 1.26 0.53
N ASP A 125 -14.75 0.31 1.28
CA ASP A 125 -16.04 0.46 1.97
C ASP A 125 -15.99 1.59 3.01
N LYS A 126 -14.88 1.73 3.73
CA LYS A 126 -14.65 2.79 4.72
C LYS A 126 -14.30 4.15 4.08
N LYS A 127 -14.02 4.18 2.78
CA LYS A 127 -13.56 5.36 2.03
C LYS A 127 -12.28 5.98 2.63
N VAL A 128 -11.40 5.13 3.16
CA VAL A 128 -10.07 5.53 3.61
C VAL A 128 -9.07 5.19 2.51
N PRO A 129 -8.33 6.16 1.99
CA PRO A 129 -7.39 5.92 0.90
C PRO A 129 -6.30 4.91 1.28
N GLN A 130 -6.12 3.88 0.45
CA GLN A 130 -5.04 2.90 0.50
C GLN A 130 -4.08 3.22 -0.64
N LEU A 131 -3.08 4.07 -0.35
CA LEU A 131 -2.28 4.71 -1.38
C LEU A 131 -0.88 4.09 -1.51
N PHE A 132 -0.44 4.03 -2.77
CA PHE A 132 0.90 3.57 -3.14
C PHE A 132 1.22 2.21 -2.56
N VAL A 133 0.25 1.28 -2.63
CA VAL A 133 0.45 -0.08 -2.09
C VAL A 133 1.76 -0.68 -2.58
N ALA A 134 2.58 -1.17 -1.64
CA ALA A 134 3.91 -1.68 -1.93
C ALA A 134 3.84 -3.13 -2.45
N THR A 135 3.23 -3.28 -3.62
CA THR A 135 3.08 -4.53 -4.38
C THR A 135 2.69 -4.21 -5.82
N GLY A 136 3.17 -5.03 -6.76
CA GLY A 136 2.89 -4.86 -8.19
C GLY A 136 1.75 -5.73 -8.72
N ALA A 137 0.88 -6.31 -7.88
CA ALA A 137 -0.25 -7.07 -8.39
C ALA A 137 -1.16 -6.19 -9.27
N THR A 138 -1.60 -6.72 -10.42
CA THR A 138 -2.37 -5.98 -11.42
C THR A 138 -3.70 -5.45 -10.90
N LYS A 139 -4.26 -6.08 -9.88
CA LYS A 139 -5.52 -5.69 -9.23
C LYS A 139 -5.52 -4.27 -8.64
N TRP A 140 -4.36 -3.68 -8.36
CA TRP A 140 -4.27 -2.30 -7.84
C TRP A 140 -4.53 -1.23 -8.91
N GLY A 141 -4.63 -1.62 -10.16
CA GLY A 141 -4.95 -0.76 -11.30
C GLY A 141 -6.43 -0.76 -11.69
N ASP A 142 -7.36 -0.98 -10.76
CA ASP A 142 -8.81 -0.99 -11.02
C ASP A 142 -9.53 0.19 -10.30
N PRO A 143 -9.35 1.43 -10.75
CA PRO A 143 -9.99 2.58 -10.12
C PRO A 143 -11.51 2.63 -10.31
N LYS A 144 -12.04 1.83 -11.23
CA LYS A 144 -13.48 1.76 -11.47
C LYS A 144 -14.22 1.06 -10.32
N ASN A 145 -13.67 -0.05 -9.81
CA ASN A 145 -14.28 -0.82 -8.75
C ASN A 145 -13.70 -0.47 -7.37
N PHE A 146 -12.46 0.06 -7.32
CA PHE A 146 -11.71 0.35 -6.09
C PHE A 146 -11.13 1.77 -6.12
N THR A 147 -11.99 2.77 -6.08
CA THR A 147 -11.64 4.21 -6.18
C THR A 147 -10.71 4.70 -5.08
N TRP A 148 -10.65 4.02 -3.95
CA TRP A 148 -9.85 4.41 -2.78
C TRP A 148 -8.53 3.65 -2.69
N THR A 149 -8.15 2.90 -3.74
CA THR A 149 -6.89 2.17 -3.81
C THR A 149 -6.05 2.64 -4.98
N MET A 150 -4.76 2.81 -4.74
CA MET A 150 -3.78 3.20 -5.76
C MET A 150 -2.51 2.37 -5.61
N GLY A 151 -2.07 1.73 -6.70
CA GLY A 151 -0.78 1.06 -6.80
C GLY A 151 0.39 2.05 -6.85
N TRP A 152 1.61 1.52 -6.73
CA TRP A 152 2.83 2.33 -6.74
C TRP A 152 3.78 1.91 -7.85
N GLN A 153 4.16 0.65 -7.89
CA GLN A 153 5.17 0.11 -8.79
C GLN A 153 4.55 -0.45 -10.09
N PRO A 154 5.35 -0.68 -11.14
CA PRO A 154 4.92 -1.40 -12.32
C PRO A 154 4.26 -2.73 -11.95
N ASN A 155 3.24 -3.13 -12.71
CA ASN A 155 2.57 -4.39 -12.40
C ASN A 155 3.42 -5.61 -12.79
N TYR A 156 3.26 -6.68 -12.02
CA TYR A 156 4.04 -7.92 -12.16
C TYR A 156 3.89 -8.61 -13.51
N GLN A 157 2.74 -8.52 -14.17
CA GLN A 157 2.58 -9.08 -15.50
C GLN A 157 3.44 -8.34 -16.53
N SER A 158 3.52 -7.00 -16.44
CA SER A 158 4.39 -6.21 -17.33
C SER A 158 5.87 -6.50 -17.09
N GLU A 159 6.28 -6.62 -15.83
CA GLU A 159 7.66 -6.95 -15.46
C GLU A 159 8.03 -8.35 -15.96
N ALA A 160 7.17 -9.35 -15.75
CA ALA A 160 7.40 -10.71 -16.22
C ALA A 160 7.50 -10.81 -17.75
N LYS A 161 6.76 -9.98 -18.50
CA LYS A 161 6.91 -9.89 -19.96
C LYS A 161 8.30 -9.40 -20.38
N VAL A 162 8.89 -8.49 -19.62
CA VAL A 162 10.28 -8.03 -19.89
C VAL A 162 11.26 -9.17 -19.72
N PHE A 163 11.11 -9.98 -18.65
CA PHE A 163 11.94 -11.17 -18.45
C PHE A 163 11.74 -12.22 -19.55
N ALA A 164 10.50 -12.46 -19.97
CA ALA A 164 10.22 -13.36 -21.09
C ALA A 164 10.89 -12.87 -22.39
N ALA A 165 10.78 -11.58 -22.71
CA ALA A 165 11.42 -10.99 -23.90
C ALA A 165 12.94 -11.16 -23.85
N HIS A 166 13.57 -10.91 -22.70
CA HIS A 166 15.01 -11.11 -22.51
C HIS A 166 15.44 -12.58 -22.73
N ILE A 167 14.66 -13.55 -22.22
CA ILE A 167 14.96 -14.97 -22.44
C ILE A 167 14.78 -15.34 -23.91
N LEU A 168 13.73 -14.85 -24.57
CA LEU A 168 13.53 -15.11 -26.00
C LEU A 168 14.67 -14.60 -26.87
N GLU A 169 15.27 -13.47 -26.49
CA GLU A 169 16.42 -12.87 -27.19
C GLU A 169 17.72 -13.64 -26.91
N THR A 170 17.99 -13.95 -25.64
CA THR A 170 19.30 -14.48 -25.21
C THR A 170 19.37 -15.99 -25.18
N LYS A 171 18.23 -16.68 -24.97
CA LYS A 171 18.14 -18.15 -24.86
C LYS A 171 16.85 -18.67 -25.52
N PRO A 172 16.67 -18.56 -26.84
CA PRO A 172 15.41 -18.85 -27.53
C PRO A 172 14.95 -20.31 -27.45
N ASN A 173 15.79 -21.21 -27.00
CA ASN A 173 15.52 -22.64 -26.82
C ASN A 173 15.62 -23.10 -25.34
N ALA A 174 15.58 -22.17 -24.41
CA ALA A 174 15.69 -22.48 -22.98
C ALA A 174 14.62 -23.46 -22.52
N LYS A 175 15.00 -24.36 -21.59
CA LYS A 175 14.10 -25.19 -20.82
C LYS A 175 13.90 -24.55 -19.46
N ILE A 176 12.73 -23.97 -19.22
CA ILE A 176 12.46 -23.11 -18.09
C ILE A 176 11.71 -23.85 -17.00
N ALA A 177 12.28 -23.88 -15.80
CA ALA A 177 11.58 -24.29 -14.59
C ALA A 177 11.13 -23.03 -13.80
N ILE A 178 9.89 -23.01 -13.34
CA ILE A 178 9.30 -21.90 -12.62
C ILE A 178 8.96 -22.30 -11.19
N LEU A 179 9.40 -21.49 -10.23
CA LEU A 179 8.94 -21.53 -8.85
C LEU A 179 8.19 -20.23 -8.56
N TYR A 180 6.95 -20.31 -8.05
CA TYR A 180 6.16 -19.12 -7.79
C TYR A 180 5.40 -19.22 -6.47
N GLN A 181 5.20 -18.07 -5.80
CA GLN A 181 4.37 -18.00 -4.60
C GLN A 181 2.90 -18.26 -4.97
N ASN A 182 2.19 -19.10 -4.20
CA ASN A 182 0.81 -19.49 -4.49
C ASN A 182 -0.22 -18.43 -4.07
N ASP A 183 -0.09 -17.25 -4.60
CA ASP A 183 -1.03 -16.14 -4.42
C ASP A 183 -1.11 -15.26 -5.67
N ASP A 184 -1.79 -14.11 -5.58
CA ASP A 184 -1.94 -13.20 -6.72
C ASP A 184 -0.59 -12.61 -7.19
N TYR A 185 0.44 -12.52 -6.31
CA TYR A 185 1.78 -12.09 -6.68
C TYR A 185 2.42 -13.08 -7.66
N GLY A 186 2.57 -14.33 -7.24
CA GLY A 186 3.22 -15.34 -8.09
C GLY A 186 2.38 -15.70 -9.32
N LYS A 187 1.04 -15.68 -9.20
CA LYS A 187 0.15 -15.92 -10.35
C LYS A 187 0.22 -14.82 -11.39
N ASP A 188 0.36 -13.56 -10.98
CA ASP A 188 0.57 -12.44 -11.90
C ASP A 188 1.90 -12.55 -12.64
N TYR A 189 2.99 -12.91 -11.95
CA TYR A 189 4.27 -13.18 -12.61
C TYR A 189 4.18 -14.34 -13.59
N LEU A 190 3.58 -15.46 -13.17
CA LEU A 190 3.40 -16.63 -14.02
C LEU A 190 2.62 -16.27 -15.29
N LYS A 191 1.48 -15.58 -15.12
CA LYS A 191 0.65 -15.15 -16.24
C LYS A 191 1.40 -14.20 -17.19
N GLY A 192 2.06 -13.19 -16.66
CA GLY A 192 2.82 -12.22 -17.46
C GLY A 192 3.96 -12.87 -18.22
N PHE A 193 4.63 -13.84 -17.59
CA PHE A 193 5.71 -14.59 -18.21
C PHE A 193 5.22 -15.51 -19.35
N GLU A 194 4.13 -16.25 -19.13
CA GLU A 194 3.49 -17.07 -20.16
C GLU A 194 2.99 -16.22 -21.33
N ASP A 195 2.32 -15.10 -21.05
CA ASP A 195 1.87 -14.15 -22.07
C ASP A 195 3.04 -13.59 -22.89
N GLY A 196 4.18 -13.30 -22.21
CA GLY A 196 5.39 -12.79 -22.85
C GLY A 196 6.09 -13.81 -23.75
N LEU A 197 6.08 -15.09 -23.37
CA LEU A 197 6.62 -16.17 -24.19
C LEU A 197 5.71 -16.54 -25.38
N GLY A 198 4.41 -16.23 -25.28
CA GLY A 198 3.40 -16.57 -26.28
C GLY A 198 3.33 -18.07 -26.53
N ASP A 199 3.26 -18.49 -27.81
CA ASP A 199 3.16 -19.92 -28.16
C ASP A 199 4.37 -20.76 -27.69
N LYS A 200 5.54 -20.13 -27.52
CA LYS A 200 6.73 -20.80 -27.01
C LYS A 200 6.61 -21.23 -25.54
N ALA A 201 5.69 -20.67 -24.77
CA ALA A 201 5.46 -21.07 -23.38
C ALA A 201 5.22 -22.59 -23.26
N LYS A 202 4.48 -23.19 -24.21
CA LYS A 202 4.14 -24.61 -24.22
C LYS A 202 5.34 -25.54 -24.38
N THR A 203 6.39 -25.05 -24.99
CA THR A 203 7.61 -25.85 -25.31
C THR A 203 8.79 -25.48 -24.41
N MET A 204 8.88 -24.23 -23.99
CA MET A 204 9.97 -23.74 -23.16
C MET A 204 9.75 -24.00 -21.67
N ILE A 205 8.51 -23.87 -21.16
CA ILE A 205 8.23 -24.12 -19.73
C ILE A 205 8.08 -25.62 -19.51
N VAL A 206 9.07 -26.21 -18.84
CA VAL A 206 9.11 -27.66 -18.57
C VAL A 206 8.50 -28.02 -17.21
N SER A 207 8.41 -27.08 -16.29
CA SER A 207 7.76 -27.29 -14.98
C SER A 207 7.36 -25.96 -14.34
N LYS A 208 6.24 -26.01 -13.60
CA LYS A 208 5.74 -24.90 -12.76
C LYS A 208 5.36 -25.49 -11.40
N ILE A 209 6.01 -25.02 -10.34
CA ILE A 209 5.74 -25.47 -8.97
C ILE A 209 5.51 -24.24 -8.10
N SER A 210 4.49 -24.31 -7.24
CA SER A 210 4.23 -23.27 -6.27
C SER A 210 4.79 -23.59 -4.90
N TYR A 211 4.94 -22.54 -4.08
CA TYR A 211 5.19 -22.64 -2.64
C TYR A 211 4.25 -21.69 -1.89
N GLU A 212 4.02 -21.99 -0.61
CA GLU A 212 3.31 -21.10 0.30
C GLU A 212 4.33 -20.24 1.09
N VAL A 213 3.97 -18.99 1.40
CA VAL A 213 4.83 -18.12 2.25
C VAL A 213 5.15 -18.74 3.61
N THR A 214 4.26 -19.63 4.07
CA THR A 214 4.38 -20.33 5.34
C THR A 214 5.18 -21.61 5.26
N ASP A 215 5.59 -22.04 4.07
CA ASP A 215 6.41 -23.26 3.91
C ASP A 215 7.75 -23.06 4.64
N PRO A 216 8.15 -24.01 5.50
CA PRO A 216 9.40 -23.89 6.26
C PRO A 216 10.64 -24.02 5.36
N THR A 217 10.53 -24.76 4.26
CA THR A 217 11.57 -24.92 3.23
C THR A 217 10.93 -25.16 1.87
N ILE A 218 11.71 -24.99 0.80
CA ILE A 218 11.33 -25.28 -0.59
C ILE A 218 12.17 -26.41 -1.20
N ASP A 219 12.78 -27.26 -0.37
CA ASP A 219 13.73 -28.28 -0.81
C ASP A 219 13.08 -29.29 -1.77
N SER A 220 11.85 -29.73 -1.47
CA SER A 220 11.11 -30.67 -2.31
C SER A 220 10.78 -30.08 -3.68
N GLN A 221 10.39 -28.82 -3.72
CA GLN A 221 10.15 -28.08 -4.96
C GLN A 221 11.44 -27.97 -5.79
N MET A 222 12.57 -27.62 -5.14
CA MET A 222 13.87 -27.49 -5.82
C MET A 222 14.38 -28.82 -6.36
N VAL A 223 14.22 -29.92 -5.63
CA VAL A 223 14.57 -31.29 -6.12
C VAL A 223 13.74 -31.63 -7.36
N SER A 224 12.43 -31.35 -7.32
CA SER A 224 11.52 -31.65 -8.43
C SER A 224 11.84 -30.78 -9.66
N LEU A 225 12.12 -29.49 -9.48
CA LEU A 225 12.50 -28.59 -10.57
C LEU A 225 13.84 -29.00 -11.20
N LYS A 226 14.82 -29.38 -10.39
CA LYS A 226 16.13 -29.86 -10.87
C LYS A 226 16.01 -31.14 -11.70
N ALA A 227 15.13 -32.06 -11.32
CA ALA A 227 14.90 -33.31 -12.02
C ALA A 227 14.37 -33.15 -13.45
N THR A 228 13.81 -31.99 -13.79
CA THR A 228 13.30 -31.69 -15.14
C THR A 228 14.40 -31.47 -16.18
N GLY A 229 15.65 -31.28 -15.77
CA GLY A 229 16.76 -30.93 -16.65
C GLY A 229 16.62 -29.50 -17.25
N ALA A 230 15.90 -28.63 -16.56
CA ALA A 230 15.83 -27.21 -16.93
C ALA A 230 17.20 -26.54 -16.87
N ASP A 231 17.49 -25.67 -17.82
CA ASP A 231 18.72 -24.88 -17.92
C ASP A 231 18.49 -23.40 -17.51
N THR A 232 17.27 -23.04 -17.29
CA THR A 232 16.84 -21.69 -16.90
C THR A 232 15.83 -21.77 -15.76
N PHE A 233 16.04 -20.96 -14.74
CA PHE A 233 15.16 -20.88 -13.57
C PHE A 233 14.52 -19.50 -13.50
N PHE A 234 13.20 -19.47 -13.35
CA PHE A 234 12.42 -18.26 -13.14
C PHE A 234 11.70 -18.34 -11.78
N ASN A 235 11.92 -17.31 -10.96
CA ASN A 235 11.31 -17.18 -9.63
C ASN A 235 10.81 -15.76 -9.39
#